data_7a30cc6a9503b9ee8eb77139fd701630
#
_entry.id   7a30cc6a9503b9ee8eb77139fd701630
#
_cell.length_a   1.000
_cell.length_b   1.000
_cell.length_c   1.000
_cell.angle_alpha   90.00
_cell.angle_beta   90.00
_cell.angle_gamma   90.00
#
_symmetry.space_group_name_H-M   'P 1'
#
loop_
_entity.id
_entity.type
_entity.pdbx_description
1 polymer ?
#
loop_
_entity_poly.entity_id
_entity_poly.type
_entity_poly.pdbx_seq_one_letter_code
_entity_poly.pdbx_strand_id
1 'polypeptide(L)'
;PFLVYAFASGPEPGHTGAPGEKGTCTACHAGTANSGPGSVRVEFPGGENYTPGATQRLRVVVSDPDQVRWGFQLTARRAADAASQAGSFTPADANSQVICADSGLNQQTCSAATPLQYIEHTQAGTRSGTRQSAAFEFDWTPPSTDVGNIVIYVAGNAANGNNFNSGDRIYTRSYTLAPQAASQKPSIAAEGGVVNGATFQPGIAAGSWVTIKGSNFGSNTRVWQADEIVNGKLPTSL
;
A
#
# COMPACT_ATOMS: atom_id res chain seq x y z
N PRO A 1 -20.92 35.42 -3.63
CA PRO A 1 -20.81 34.14 -2.97
C PRO A 1 -20.31 33.12 -3.99
N PHE A 2 -19.12 32.57 -3.76
CA PHE A 2 -18.64 31.44 -4.55
C PHE A 2 -19.44 30.19 -4.11
N LEU A 3 -20.18 29.57 -5.01
CA LEU A 3 -20.76 28.27 -4.76
C LEU A 3 -19.60 27.25 -4.78
N VAL A 4 -19.20 26.80 -3.61
CA VAL A 4 -18.26 25.68 -3.49
C VAL A 4 -19.11 24.41 -3.54
N TYR A 5 -18.99 23.64 -4.61
CA TYR A 5 -19.65 22.36 -4.75
C TYR A 5 -18.83 21.29 -4.00
N ALA A 6 -19.45 20.62 -3.02
CA ALA A 6 -18.93 19.37 -2.50
C ALA A 6 -19.24 18.26 -3.53
N PHE A 7 -18.21 17.66 -4.10
CA PHE A 7 -18.36 16.65 -5.15
C PHE A 7 -18.62 15.27 -4.54
N ALA A 8 -19.87 14.82 -4.60
CA ALA A 8 -20.22 13.48 -4.13
C ALA A 8 -19.68 12.36 -5.04
N SER A 9 -19.30 12.69 -6.27
CA SER A 9 -18.71 11.75 -7.25
C SER A 9 -17.18 11.66 -7.18
N GLY A 10 -16.56 12.26 -6.18
CA GLY A 10 -15.12 12.40 -6.04
C GLY A 10 -14.64 13.82 -6.31
N PRO A 11 -13.58 14.31 -5.63
CA PRO A 11 -13.01 15.64 -5.84
C PRO A 11 -12.21 15.71 -7.15
N GLU A 12 -11.86 16.92 -7.56
CA GLU A 12 -10.80 17.10 -8.57
C GLU A 12 -9.46 16.53 -8.10
N PRO A 13 -8.52 16.20 -9.02
CA PRO A 13 -7.19 15.75 -8.67
C PRO A 13 -6.42 16.75 -7.81
N GLY A 14 -5.61 16.25 -6.87
CA GLY A 14 -4.67 17.08 -6.10
C GLY A 14 -5.19 17.58 -4.77
N HIS A 15 -5.99 16.78 -4.07
CA HIS A 15 -6.52 17.08 -2.73
C HIS A 15 -6.11 16.04 -1.67
N THR A 16 -4.98 15.37 -1.85
CA THR A 16 -4.47 14.37 -0.91
C THR A 16 -3.55 14.94 0.17
N GLY A 17 -3.08 16.19 -0.02
CA GLY A 17 -2.07 16.81 0.82
C GLY A 17 -0.63 16.43 0.45
N ALA A 18 -0.41 15.83 -0.71
CA ALA A 18 0.94 15.63 -1.23
C ALA A 18 1.61 16.97 -1.59
N PRO A 19 2.94 17.07 -1.51
CA PRO A 19 3.65 18.29 -1.88
C PRO A 19 3.33 18.74 -3.32
N GLY A 20 3.09 20.03 -3.49
CA GLY A 20 2.78 20.63 -4.80
C GLY A 20 1.33 20.50 -5.25
N GLU A 21 0.43 19.90 -4.44
CA GLU A 21 -1.00 19.81 -4.71
C GLU A 21 -1.79 21.06 -4.28
N LYS A 22 -3.08 21.08 -4.61
CA LYS A 22 -4.01 22.15 -4.24
C LYS A 22 -4.34 22.18 -2.74
N GLY A 23 -3.89 21.17 -1.99
CA GLY A 23 -4.11 21.03 -0.56
C GLY A 23 -4.78 19.69 -0.20
N THR A 24 -5.78 19.75 0.65
CA THR A 24 -6.55 18.59 1.10
C THR A 24 -8.03 18.84 0.85
N CYS A 25 -8.90 17.94 1.31
CA CYS A 25 -10.35 18.16 1.28
C CYS A 25 -10.78 19.50 1.92
N THR A 26 -9.93 20.15 2.75
CA THR A 26 -10.21 21.48 3.32
C THR A 26 -10.22 22.59 2.28
N ALA A 27 -9.76 22.37 1.07
CA ALA A 27 -9.87 23.35 -0.02
C ALA A 27 -11.35 23.65 -0.39
N CYS A 28 -12.23 22.66 -0.19
CA CYS A 28 -13.64 22.78 -0.48
C CYS A 28 -14.52 22.65 0.78
N HIS A 29 -14.13 21.87 1.78
CA HIS A 29 -14.87 21.65 3.01
C HIS A 29 -14.34 22.53 4.14
N ALA A 30 -15.26 23.20 4.84
CA ALA A 30 -14.90 24.12 5.93
C ALA A 30 -14.33 23.35 7.14
N GLY A 31 -13.30 23.92 7.77
CA GLY A 31 -12.69 23.39 9.00
C GLY A 31 -11.18 23.18 8.87
N THR A 32 -10.59 22.69 9.96
CA THR A 32 -9.16 22.39 10.04
C THR A 32 -8.98 20.86 9.96
N ALA A 33 -8.02 20.42 9.14
CA ALA A 33 -7.72 19.00 9.05
C ALA A 33 -7.26 18.44 10.41
N ASN A 34 -7.67 17.20 10.71
CA ASN A 34 -7.31 16.45 11.92
C ASN A 34 -7.78 17.08 13.24
N SER A 35 -8.80 17.96 13.22
CA SER A 35 -9.32 18.62 14.42
C SER A 35 -10.48 17.85 15.08
N GLY A 36 -11.04 16.84 14.44
CA GLY A 36 -12.15 16.03 14.94
C GLY A 36 -11.70 14.77 15.69
N PRO A 37 -12.66 14.01 16.26
CA PRO A 37 -12.38 12.78 17.01
C PRO A 37 -12.17 11.54 16.12
N GLY A 38 -12.26 11.70 14.81
CA GLY A 38 -12.11 10.62 13.82
C GLY A 38 -10.69 10.47 13.29
N SER A 39 -10.59 9.77 12.17
CA SER A 39 -9.31 9.54 11.50
C SER A 39 -9.49 9.09 10.04
N VAL A 40 -8.42 9.21 9.26
CA VAL A 40 -8.22 8.43 8.04
C VAL A 40 -7.00 7.53 8.21
N ARG A 41 -7.10 6.27 7.76
CA ARG A 41 -5.96 5.35 7.75
C ARG A 41 -5.95 4.51 6.49
N VAL A 42 -4.77 4.08 6.10
CA VAL A 42 -4.56 3.06 5.08
C VAL A 42 -4.11 1.78 5.78
N GLU A 43 -4.76 0.69 5.49
CA GLU A 43 -4.39 -0.63 5.96
C GLU A 43 -3.59 -1.33 4.85
N PHE A 44 -2.47 -1.93 5.24
CA PHE A 44 -1.53 -2.65 4.38
C PHE A 44 -1.49 -4.12 4.81
N PRO A 45 -2.36 -4.99 4.28
CA PRO A 45 -2.38 -6.40 4.69
C PRO A 45 -1.06 -7.13 4.44
N GLY A 46 -0.28 -6.69 3.43
CA GLY A 46 1.07 -7.18 3.12
C GLY A 46 2.21 -6.52 3.92
N GLY A 47 1.88 -5.59 4.85
CA GLY A 47 2.87 -4.77 5.57
C GLY A 47 3.19 -3.45 4.87
N GLU A 48 3.89 -2.56 5.58
CA GLU A 48 4.27 -1.21 5.10
C GLU A 48 5.55 -1.21 4.24
N ASN A 49 5.85 -2.32 3.58
CA ASN A 49 6.90 -2.43 2.58
C ASN A 49 6.27 -2.77 1.22
N TYR A 50 6.98 -2.52 0.13
CA TYR A 50 6.52 -2.92 -1.19
C TYR A 50 7.55 -3.80 -1.90
N THR A 51 7.08 -4.78 -2.65
CA THR A 51 7.88 -5.54 -3.61
C THR A 51 7.67 -4.94 -4.99
N PRO A 52 8.74 -4.52 -5.71
CA PRO A 52 8.61 -3.96 -7.05
C PRO A 52 7.73 -4.82 -7.96
N GLY A 53 6.74 -4.21 -8.61
CA GLY A 53 5.79 -4.87 -9.52
C GLY A 53 4.76 -5.80 -8.86
N ALA A 54 4.84 -6.08 -7.57
CA ALA A 54 3.89 -6.95 -6.90
C ALA A 54 2.67 -6.18 -6.39
N THR A 55 1.51 -6.47 -6.95
CA THR A 55 0.25 -5.85 -6.55
C THR A 55 -0.10 -6.14 -5.10
N GLN A 56 -0.54 -5.12 -4.37
CA GLN A 56 -1.03 -5.21 -3.01
C GLN A 56 -2.48 -4.69 -2.94
N ARG A 57 -3.34 -5.42 -2.21
CA ARG A 57 -4.66 -4.91 -1.83
C ARG A 57 -4.49 -3.93 -0.69
N LEU A 58 -4.94 -2.68 -0.89
CA LEU A 58 -4.96 -1.63 0.13
C LEU A 58 -6.40 -1.33 0.54
N ARG A 59 -6.57 -0.82 1.76
CA ARG A 59 -7.87 -0.46 2.29
C ARG A 59 -7.79 0.88 3.01
N VAL A 60 -8.45 1.90 2.48
CA VAL A 60 -8.64 3.18 3.17
C VAL A 60 -9.84 3.07 4.10
N VAL A 61 -9.68 3.50 5.34
CA VAL A 61 -10.79 3.62 6.29
C VAL A 61 -10.88 5.05 6.77
N VAL A 62 -12.02 5.67 6.54
CA VAL A 62 -12.38 6.97 7.12
C VAL A 62 -13.36 6.72 8.25
N SER A 63 -13.08 7.25 9.43
CA SER A 63 -13.91 7.03 10.62
C SER A 63 -14.16 8.32 11.38
N ASP A 64 -15.38 8.47 11.89
CA ASP A 64 -15.79 9.55 12.78
C ASP A 64 -17.11 9.16 13.46
N PRO A 65 -17.24 9.26 14.80
CA PRO A 65 -18.42 8.78 15.51
C PRO A 65 -19.71 9.53 15.20
N ASP A 66 -19.60 10.80 14.76
CA ASP A 66 -20.75 11.69 14.56
C ASP A 66 -21.16 11.86 13.10
N GLN A 67 -20.36 11.33 12.16
CA GLN A 67 -20.55 11.54 10.72
C GLN A 67 -21.25 10.35 10.06
N VAL A 68 -21.84 10.61 8.88
CA VAL A 68 -22.75 9.66 8.21
C VAL A 68 -22.52 9.55 6.69
N ARG A 69 -21.51 10.22 6.15
CA ARG A 69 -21.18 10.21 4.72
C ARG A 69 -19.67 10.31 4.54
N TRP A 70 -19.13 9.64 3.53
CA TRP A 70 -17.70 9.36 3.47
C TRP A 70 -17.12 9.65 2.09
N GLY A 71 -15.89 10.14 2.10
CA GLY A 71 -15.11 10.34 0.89
C GLY A 71 -13.62 10.27 1.18
N PHE A 72 -12.84 10.02 0.14
CA PHE A 72 -11.38 10.04 0.22
C PHE A 72 -10.76 10.35 -1.14
N GLN A 73 -9.51 10.80 -1.12
CA GLN A 73 -8.60 10.78 -2.25
C GLN A 73 -7.22 10.35 -1.77
N LEU A 74 -6.53 9.53 -2.57
CA LEU A 74 -5.21 8.99 -2.25
C LEU A 74 -4.32 9.01 -3.49
N THR A 75 -3.02 9.24 -3.27
CA THR A 75 -1.98 9.13 -4.31
C THR A 75 -0.72 8.49 -3.74
N ALA A 76 0.10 7.90 -4.60
CA ALA A 76 1.41 7.35 -4.27
C ALA A 76 2.49 8.11 -5.04
N ARG A 77 3.52 8.60 -4.35
CA ARG A 77 4.59 9.42 -4.89
C ARG A 77 5.97 8.83 -4.55
N ARG A 78 6.95 9.05 -5.39
CA ARG A 78 8.34 8.76 -5.04
C ARG A 78 8.79 9.71 -3.92
N ALA A 79 9.41 9.20 -2.85
CA ALA A 79 9.90 10.04 -1.78
C ALA A 79 10.99 11.01 -2.23
N ALA A 80 11.80 10.60 -3.21
CA ALA A 80 12.87 11.43 -3.79
C ALA A 80 12.34 12.53 -4.72
N ASP A 81 11.11 12.38 -5.25
CA ASP A 81 10.49 13.34 -6.16
C ASP A 81 8.96 13.23 -6.05
N ALA A 82 8.36 14.09 -5.25
CA ALA A 82 6.93 14.11 -5.01
C ALA A 82 6.09 14.48 -6.25
N ALA A 83 6.68 14.98 -7.33
CA ALA A 83 6.01 15.20 -8.60
C ALA A 83 5.89 13.93 -9.44
N SER A 84 6.58 12.86 -9.06
CA SER A 84 6.58 11.58 -9.76
C SER A 84 5.63 10.57 -9.15
N GLN A 85 4.79 9.96 -9.98
CA GLN A 85 3.92 8.84 -9.62
C GLN A 85 4.74 7.62 -9.20
N ALA A 86 4.24 6.88 -8.21
CA ALA A 86 4.81 5.63 -7.76
C ALA A 86 3.80 4.47 -7.91
N GLY A 87 3.78 3.87 -9.08
CA GLY A 87 2.90 2.74 -9.40
C GLY A 87 1.53 3.16 -9.95
N SER A 88 0.57 2.26 -9.92
CA SER A 88 -0.78 2.45 -10.46
C SER A 88 -1.84 1.89 -9.54
N PHE A 89 -3.06 2.40 -9.66
CA PHE A 89 -4.22 1.96 -8.89
C PHE A 89 -5.25 1.27 -9.78
N THR A 90 -5.95 0.28 -9.20
CA THR A 90 -7.11 -0.37 -9.82
C THR A 90 -8.22 -0.46 -8.77
N PRO A 91 -9.41 0.12 -9.01
CA PRO A 91 -10.55 -0.02 -8.12
C PRO A 91 -10.92 -1.49 -7.91
N ALA A 92 -11.31 -1.87 -6.70
CA ALA A 92 -11.79 -3.22 -6.41
C ALA A 92 -13.30 -3.37 -6.69
N ASP A 93 -14.03 -2.27 -6.61
CA ASP A 93 -15.48 -2.22 -6.80
C ASP A 93 -15.94 -0.84 -7.31
N ALA A 94 -17.25 -0.65 -7.43
CA ALA A 94 -17.85 0.62 -7.89
C ALA A 94 -17.81 1.75 -6.85
N ASN A 95 -17.28 1.54 -5.64
CA ASN A 95 -17.17 2.57 -4.61
C ASN A 95 -15.95 3.46 -4.77
N SER A 96 -15.01 3.08 -5.62
CA SER A 96 -13.82 3.87 -5.93
C SER A 96 -13.58 3.97 -7.44
N GLN A 97 -12.82 4.98 -7.84
CA GLN A 97 -12.42 5.25 -9.22
C GLN A 97 -11.02 5.82 -9.27
N VAL A 98 -10.36 5.68 -10.42
CA VAL A 98 -9.08 6.34 -10.73
C VAL A 98 -9.36 7.56 -11.58
N ILE A 99 -8.72 8.68 -11.20
CA ILE A 99 -8.65 9.91 -12.01
C ILE A 99 -7.19 10.31 -12.22
N CYS A 100 -6.94 11.12 -13.24
CA CYS A 100 -5.60 11.58 -13.60
C CYS A 100 -5.46 13.08 -13.31
N ALA A 101 -4.24 13.55 -13.13
CA ALA A 101 -3.99 14.95 -12.79
C ALA A 101 -4.57 15.97 -13.80
N ASP A 102 -4.81 15.55 -15.05
CA ASP A 102 -5.38 16.35 -16.14
C ASP A 102 -6.84 16.02 -16.47
N SER A 103 -7.47 15.09 -15.75
CA SER A 103 -8.80 14.59 -16.12
C SER A 103 -9.96 15.35 -15.53
N GLY A 104 -9.71 16.31 -14.63
CA GLY A 104 -10.79 16.92 -13.86
C GLY A 104 -11.53 15.85 -13.04
N LEU A 105 -12.86 15.80 -13.18
CA LEU A 105 -13.70 14.83 -12.45
C LEU A 105 -13.95 13.52 -13.22
N ASN A 106 -13.32 13.34 -14.38
CA ASN A 106 -13.59 12.19 -15.22
C ASN A 106 -12.66 11.01 -14.91
N GLN A 107 -13.25 9.85 -14.67
CA GLN A 107 -12.51 8.60 -14.63
C GLN A 107 -11.90 8.31 -16.01
N GLN A 108 -10.60 8.09 -16.07
CA GLN A 108 -9.92 7.72 -17.32
C GLN A 108 -8.56 7.05 -17.06
N THR A 109 -8.07 6.38 -18.09
CA THR A 109 -6.69 5.89 -18.12
C THR A 109 -5.73 7.08 -18.25
N CYS A 110 -4.76 7.17 -17.36
CA CYS A 110 -3.79 8.26 -17.35
C CYS A 110 -2.82 8.13 -18.53
N SER A 111 -2.56 9.24 -19.20
CA SER A 111 -1.60 9.28 -20.30
C SER A 111 -0.16 9.15 -19.81
N ALA A 112 0.76 8.80 -20.71
CA ALA A 112 2.18 8.78 -20.39
C ALA A 112 2.73 10.20 -20.10
N ALA A 113 2.08 11.24 -20.61
CA ALA A 113 2.46 12.64 -20.37
C ALA A 113 1.98 13.16 -19.01
N THR A 114 0.93 12.57 -18.47
CA THR A 114 0.35 12.97 -17.17
C THR A 114 0.14 11.73 -16.31
N PRO A 115 1.21 11.09 -15.83
CA PRO A 115 1.14 9.81 -15.15
C PRO A 115 0.55 9.89 -13.73
N LEU A 116 0.39 11.10 -13.16
CA LEU A 116 -0.11 11.23 -11.80
C LEU A 116 -1.54 10.74 -11.69
N GLN A 117 -1.74 9.76 -10.83
CA GLN A 117 -3.00 9.09 -10.57
C GLN A 117 -3.48 9.35 -9.15
N TYR A 118 -4.79 9.39 -9.03
CA TYR A 118 -5.47 9.44 -7.75
C TYR A 118 -6.54 8.35 -7.74
N ILE A 119 -6.61 7.60 -6.65
CA ILE A 119 -7.76 6.74 -6.35
C ILE A 119 -8.66 7.49 -5.37
N GLU A 120 -9.95 7.51 -5.64
CA GLU A 120 -10.92 8.25 -4.85
C GLU A 120 -12.28 7.58 -4.81
N HIS A 121 -13.18 8.07 -3.95
CA HIS A 121 -14.55 7.57 -3.89
C HIS A 121 -15.38 7.99 -5.11
N THR A 122 -16.39 7.19 -5.42
CA THR A 122 -17.45 7.51 -6.36
C THR A 122 -18.70 8.01 -5.63
N GLN A 123 -19.73 8.39 -6.36
CA GLN A 123 -21.06 8.68 -5.79
C GLN A 123 -21.58 7.52 -4.92
N ALA A 124 -21.45 6.27 -5.37
CA ALA A 124 -21.83 5.08 -4.61
C ALA A 124 -20.94 4.91 -3.36
N GLY A 125 -19.67 5.24 -3.48
CA GLY A 125 -18.70 5.18 -2.40
C GLY A 125 -18.99 6.12 -1.24
N THR A 126 -19.79 7.15 -1.40
CA THR A 126 -20.15 8.05 -0.29
C THR A 126 -20.91 7.36 0.83
N ARG A 127 -21.54 6.20 0.57
CA ARG A 127 -22.24 5.37 1.55
C ARG A 127 -23.11 6.17 2.50
N SER A 128 -23.87 7.13 1.96
CA SER A 128 -24.72 8.04 2.72
C SER A 128 -25.63 7.30 3.70
N GLY A 129 -25.66 7.75 4.95
CA GLY A 129 -26.42 7.12 6.03
C GLY A 129 -25.65 6.05 6.82
N THR A 130 -24.49 5.60 6.36
CA THR A 130 -23.61 4.69 7.12
C THR A 130 -22.92 5.46 8.24
N ARG A 131 -23.02 4.97 9.48
CA ARG A 131 -22.48 5.64 10.65
C ARG A 131 -21.10 5.11 11.03
N GLN A 132 -20.32 5.93 11.73
CA GLN A 132 -19.05 5.62 12.38
C GLN A 132 -17.86 5.47 11.43
N SER A 133 -17.99 4.80 10.29
CA SER A 133 -16.89 4.63 9.34
C SER A 133 -17.33 4.08 8.00
N ALA A 134 -16.51 4.30 6.98
CA ALA A 134 -16.56 3.57 5.72
C ALA A 134 -15.16 3.13 5.30
N ALA A 135 -15.10 2.03 4.57
CA ALA A 135 -13.88 1.48 4.04
C ALA A 135 -13.94 1.37 2.52
N PHE A 136 -12.81 1.59 1.86
CA PHE A 136 -12.63 1.55 0.41
C PHE A 136 -11.46 0.65 0.07
N GLU A 137 -11.67 -0.34 -0.77
CA GLU A 137 -10.64 -1.28 -1.19
C GLU A 137 -10.25 -1.05 -2.64
N PHE A 138 -8.96 -1.19 -2.91
CA PHE A 138 -8.39 -1.09 -4.25
C PHE A 138 -7.05 -1.81 -4.30
N ASP A 139 -6.61 -2.13 -5.49
CA ASP A 139 -5.28 -2.67 -5.72
C ASP A 139 -4.30 -1.54 -6.07
N TRP A 140 -3.12 -1.60 -5.49
CA TRP A 140 -1.98 -0.77 -5.85
C TRP A 140 -0.85 -1.66 -6.35
N THR A 141 -0.37 -1.38 -7.57
CA THR A 141 0.79 -2.03 -8.16
C THR A 141 1.95 -1.04 -8.14
N PRO A 142 2.97 -1.24 -7.29
CA PRO A 142 4.14 -0.37 -7.26
C PRO A 142 4.93 -0.43 -8.58
N PRO A 143 5.88 0.49 -8.82
CA PRO A 143 6.78 0.41 -9.97
C PRO A 143 7.46 -0.96 -10.07
N SER A 144 7.70 -1.42 -11.29
CA SER A 144 8.34 -2.73 -11.55
C SER A 144 9.81 -2.80 -11.16
N THR A 145 10.42 -1.66 -10.85
CA THR A 145 11.79 -1.54 -10.35
C THR A 145 11.80 -0.87 -8.98
N ASP A 146 12.85 -1.10 -8.22
CA ASP A 146 13.10 -0.38 -6.98
C ASP A 146 13.33 1.12 -7.29
N VAL A 147 12.50 1.97 -6.72
CA VAL A 147 12.56 3.44 -6.84
C VAL A 147 12.88 4.13 -5.52
N GLY A 148 13.36 3.36 -4.53
CA GLY A 148 13.54 3.82 -3.16
C GLY A 148 12.21 3.95 -2.43
N ASN A 149 12.16 4.75 -1.38
CA ASN A 149 10.95 4.94 -0.60
C ASN A 149 9.81 5.56 -1.43
N ILE A 150 8.61 5.09 -1.16
CA ILE A 150 7.36 5.61 -1.72
C ILE A 150 6.54 6.21 -0.59
N VAL A 151 5.93 7.38 -0.83
CA VAL A 151 5.02 8.00 0.13
C VAL A 151 3.59 7.92 -0.40
N ILE A 152 2.72 7.32 0.37
CA ILE A 152 1.27 7.33 0.13
C ILE A 152 0.67 8.48 0.93
N TYR A 153 -0.02 9.40 0.25
CA TYR A 153 -0.75 10.51 0.84
C TYR A 153 -2.24 10.24 0.74
N VAL A 154 -2.97 10.44 1.81
CA VAL A 154 -4.41 10.24 1.86
C VAL A 154 -5.10 11.37 2.60
N ALA A 155 -6.18 11.89 2.01
CA ALA A 155 -7.15 12.74 2.67
C ALA A 155 -8.52 12.06 2.69
N GLY A 156 -9.19 12.11 3.82
CA GLY A 156 -10.53 11.60 4.04
C GLY A 156 -11.48 12.71 4.46
N ASN A 157 -12.71 12.66 3.95
CA ASN A 157 -13.82 13.50 4.37
C ASN A 157 -14.85 12.64 5.11
N ALA A 158 -15.10 12.96 6.36
CA ALA A 158 -16.21 12.46 7.15
C ALA A 158 -17.29 13.56 7.20
N ALA A 159 -18.36 13.38 6.43
CA ALA A 159 -19.38 14.40 6.22
C ALA A 159 -20.66 14.13 7.03
N ASN A 160 -21.31 15.22 7.45
CA ASN A 160 -22.54 15.17 8.25
C ASN A 160 -23.82 14.88 7.45
N GLY A 161 -23.71 14.80 6.11
CA GLY A 161 -24.84 14.47 5.22
C GLY A 161 -25.82 15.62 4.94
N ASN A 162 -25.51 16.84 5.34
CA ASN A 162 -26.38 18.01 5.14
C ASN A 162 -26.39 18.55 3.70
N ASN A 163 -25.60 17.98 2.79
CA ASN A 163 -25.38 18.40 1.40
C ASN A 163 -24.72 19.79 1.25
N PHE A 164 -24.11 20.31 2.30
CA PHE A 164 -23.27 21.50 2.30
C PHE A 164 -21.84 21.11 2.65
N ASN A 165 -20.90 22.01 2.44
CA ASN A 165 -19.49 21.85 2.77
C ASN A 165 -19.13 22.23 4.22
N SER A 166 -20.14 22.46 5.07
CA SER A 166 -19.96 22.87 6.46
C SER A 166 -20.38 21.77 7.42
N GLY A 167 -19.66 21.66 8.54
CA GLY A 167 -19.88 20.62 9.55
C GLY A 167 -19.26 19.28 9.22
N ASP A 168 -18.53 19.20 8.12
CA ASP A 168 -17.71 18.06 7.72
C ASP A 168 -16.37 18.08 8.48
N ARG A 169 -15.73 16.92 8.59
CA ARG A 169 -14.44 16.77 9.26
C ARG A 169 -13.44 16.10 8.33
N ILE A 170 -12.30 16.76 8.18
CA ILE A 170 -11.26 16.34 7.26
C ILE A 170 -10.12 15.70 8.04
N TYR A 171 -9.65 14.56 7.56
CA TYR A 171 -8.54 13.81 8.12
C TYR A 171 -7.49 13.55 7.05
N THR A 172 -6.23 13.65 7.43
CA THR A 172 -5.10 13.41 6.52
C THR A 172 -4.06 12.54 7.18
N ARG A 173 -3.37 11.74 6.38
CA ARG A 173 -2.24 10.94 6.81
C ARG A 173 -1.31 10.63 5.64
N SER A 174 -0.04 10.36 5.96
CA SER A 174 0.92 9.84 4.99
C SER A 174 1.64 8.63 5.57
N TYR A 175 2.12 7.76 4.67
CA TYR A 175 2.86 6.54 4.99
C TYR A 175 4.07 6.44 4.08
N THR A 176 5.22 6.10 4.66
CA THR A 176 6.44 5.87 3.87
C THR A 176 6.68 4.37 3.80
N LEU A 177 6.61 3.83 2.59
CA LEU A 177 6.86 2.43 2.30
C LEU A 177 8.28 2.29 1.75
N ALA A 178 9.09 1.44 2.40
CA ALA A 178 10.39 1.05 1.88
C ALA A 178 10.25 -0.11 0.88
N PRO A 179 11.13 -0.21 -0.13
CA PRO A 179 11.20 -1.42 -0.92
C PRO A 179 11.55 -2.59 0.00
N GLN A 180 10.85 -3.70 -0.17
CA GLN A 180 11.21 -4.93 0.53
C GLN A 180 12.61 -5.33 0.05
N ALA A 181 13.52 -5.52 0.99
CA ALA A 181 14.84 -6.04 0.64
C ALA A 181 14.66 -7.31 -0.18
N ALA A 182 15.27 -7.35 -1.36
CA ALA A 182 15.24 -8.55 -2.18
C ALA A 182 15.70 -9.72 -1.32
N SER A 183 14.85 -10.70 -1.12
CA SER A 183 15.28 -11.94 -0.50
C SER A 183 16.32 -12.52 -1.43
N GLN A 184 17.59 -12.41 -1.05
CA GLN A 184 18.64 -12.99 -1.84
C GLN A 184 18.38 -14.49 -1.90
N LYS A 185 18.24 -15.03 -3.13
CA LYS A 185 18.00 -16.45 -3.30
C LYS A 185 19.12 -17.25 -2.64
N PRO A 186 18.84 -18.36 -1.98
CA PRO A 186 19.87 -19.27 -1.51
C PRO A 186 20.80 -19.62 -2.67
N SER A 187 22.08 -19.54 -2.44
CA SER A 187 23.10 -19.92 -3.42
C SER A 187 24.12 -20.85 -2.80
N ILE A 188 24.48 -21.90 -3.54
CA ILE A 188 25.55 -22.81 -3.17
C ILE A 188 26.86 -22.22 -3.72
N ALA A 189 27.92 -22.23 -2.93
CA ALA A 189 29.24 -21.77 -3.36
C ALA A 189 29.72 -22.59 -4.59
N ALA A 190 30.26 -21.90 -5.60
CA ALA A 190 30.69 -22.54 -6.85
C ALA A 190 31.86 -23.55 -6.61
N GLU A 191 32.76 -23.23 -5.69
CA GLU A 191 33.88 -24.11 -5.28
C GLU A 191 33.65 -24.59 -3.84
N GLY A 192 33.75 -25.87 -3.61
CA GLY A 192 33.58 -26.48 -2.29
C GLY A 192 32.22 -26.27 -1.68
N GLY A 193 31.22 -25.92 -2.48
CA GLY A 193 29.86 -25.67 -2.04
C GLY A 193 29.11 -26.93 -1.58
N VAL A 194 29.52 -28.08 -2.06
CA VAL A 194 29.00 -29.39 -1.61
C VAL A 194 30.20 -30.29 -1.33
N VAL A 195 30.37 -30.67 -0.07
CA VAL A 195 31.52 -31.46 0.37
C VAL A 195 31.10 -32.58 1.31
N ASN A 196 31.99 -33.58 1.48
CA ASN A 196 31.79 -34.62 2.49
C ASN A 196 31.68 -33.97 3.88
N GLY A 197 30.65 -34.33 4.65
CA GLY A 197 30.37 -33.69 5.94
C GLY A 197 31.36 -34.00 7.05
N ALA A 198 32.17 -35.05 6.91
CA ALA A 198 33.22 -35.44 7.91
C ALA A 198 34.59 -34.88 7.56
N THR A 199 34.97 -34.89 6.28
CA THR A 199 36.32 -34.49 5.84
C THR A 199 36.39 -33.06 5.30
N PHE A 200 35.24 -32.49 4.95
CA PHE A 200 35.10 -31.20 4.26
C PHE A 200 35.82 -31.14 2.90
N GLN A 201 36.14 -32.30 2.33
CA GLN A 201 36.76 -32.41 1.01
C GLN A 201 35.72 -32.72 -0.09
N PRO A 202 36.01 -32.39 -1.35
CA PRO A 202 35.18 -32.81 -2.48
C PRO A 202 35.02 -34.33 -2.53
N GLY A 203 33.92 -34.81 -3.04
CA GLY A 203 33.58 -36.22 -3.16
C GLY A 203 32.56 -36.67 -2.13
N ILE A 204 31.40 -37.13 -2.64
CA ILE A 204 30.26 -37.58 -1.86
C ILE A 204 30.02 -39.04 -2.22
N ALA A 205 29.88 -39.91 -1.21
CA ALA A 205 29.50 -41.30 -1.39
C ALA A 205 28.06 -41.50 -0.89
N ALA A 206 27.35 -42.50 -1.44
CA ALA A 206 26.03 -42.86 -0.96
C ALA A 206 26.04 -43.21 0.52
N GLY A 207 25.12 -42.62 1.30
CA GLY A 207 25.05 -42.81 2.77
C GLY A 207 26.02 -41.93 3.58
N SER A 208 26.83 -41.06 2.95
CA SER A 208 27.70 -40.13 3.68
C SER A 208 26.95 -38.84 4.08
N TRP A 209 27.39 -38.23 5.18
CA TRP A 209 26.94 -36.86 5.51
C TRP A 209 27.47 -35.87 4.49
N VAL A 210 26.68 -34.87 4.19
CA VAL A 210 27.01 -33.82 3.22
C VAL A 210 26.95 -32.47 3.93
N THR A 211 27.97 -31.64 3.72
CA THR A 211 27.95 -30.24 4.09
C THR A 211 27.68 -29.39 2.84
N ILE A 212 26.65 -28.55 2.89
CA ILE A 212 26.33 -27.55 1.86
C ILE A 212 26.76 -26.18 2.37
N LYS A 213 27.64 -25.52 1.63
CA LYS A 213 28.15 -24.17 1.93
C LYS A 213 27.63 -23.20 0.90
N GLY A 214 27.22 -22.02 1.34
CA GLY A 214 26.67 -21.01 0.47
C GLY A 214 26.21 -19.80 1.24
N SER A 215 25.34 -19.02 0.64
CA SER A 215 24.75 -17.83 1.24
C SER A 215 23.24 -17.83 1.16
N ASN A 216 22.60 -17.06 2.03
CA ASN A 216 21.14 -16.81 2.03
C ASN A 216 20.30 -18.08 2.25
N PHE A 217 20.75 -19.04 3.01
CA PHE A 217 19.99 -20.25 3.35
C PHE A 217 18.88 -20.01 4.40
N GLY A 218 18.83 -18.84 5.00
CA GLY A 218 17.84 -18.43 5.99
C GLY A 218 18.48 -17.66 7.15
N SER A 219 17.64 -17.06 7.96
CA SER A 219 18.06 -16.30 9.15
C SER A 219 18.14 -17.16 10.41
N ASN A 220 17.57 -18.36 10.40
CA ASN A 220 17.51 -19.23 11.56
C ASN A 220 18.52 -20.36 11.44
N THR A 221 19.28 -20.57 12.53
CA THR A 221 20.15 -21.72 12.68
C THR A 221 19.54 -22.64 13.74
N ARG A 222 19.27 -23.88 13.39
CA ARG A 222 18.80 -24.89 14.33
C ARG A 222 19.37 -26.27 13.99
N VAL A 223 19.36 -27.14 14.97
CA VAL A 223 19.56 -28.57 14.77
C VAL A 223 18.25 -29.29 14.93
N TRP A 224 18.11 -30.44 14.25
CA TRP A 224 16.94 -31.28 14.42
C TRP A 224 16.88 -31.83 15.85
N GLN A 225 15.72 -31.85 16.46
CA GLN A 225 15.50 -32.44 17.75
C GLN A 225 15.16 -33.93 17.59
N ALA A 226 15.40 -34.73 18.64
CA ALA A 226 15.16 -36.17 18.57
C ALA A 226 13.71 -36.56 18.29
N ASP A 227 12.75 -35.76 18.74
CA ASP A 227 11.32 -35.94 18.51
C ASP A 227 10.86 -35.60 17.10
N GLU A 228 11.67 -34.87 16.34
CA GLU A 228 11.41 -34.56 14.93
C GLU A 228 11.84 -35.71 13.99
N ILE A 229 12.64 -36.65 14.49
CA ILE A 229 13.13 -37.80 13.73
C ILE A 229 12.16 -38.99 13.91
N VAL A 230 11.25 -39.19 12.96
CA VAL A 230 10.25 -40.26 13.02
C VAL A 230 10.72 -41.46 12.23
N ASN A 231 10.82 -42.64 12.88
CA ASN A 231 11.27 -43.91 12.26
C ASN A 231 12.63 -43.78 11.55
N GLY A 232 13.57 -43.02 12.14
CA GLY A 232 14.90 -42.78 11.57
C GLY A 232 14.94 -41.89 10.34
N LYS A 233 13.86 -41.16 10.05
CA LYS A 233 13.73 -40.24 8.91
C LYS A 233 13.60 -38.82 9.40
N LEU A 234 14.33 -37.91 8.76
CA LEU A 234 14.18 -36.47 8.94
C LEU A 234 12.86 -35.96 8.36
N PRO A 235 12.28 -34.90 8.91
CA PRO A 235 11.12 -34.23 8.31
C PRO A 235 11.40 -33.81 6.87
N THR A 236 10.37 -33.83 6.03
CA THR A 236 10.44 -33.38 4.63
C THR A 236 10.02 -31.92 4.46
N SER A 237 9.60 -31.28 5.55
CA SER A 237 9.23 -29.84 5.62
C SER A 237 9.74 -29.24 6.92
N LEU A 238 10.09 -27.97 6.88
CA LEU A 238 10.50 -27.14 8.01
C LEU A 238 9.32 -26.30 8.49
#